data_3e4fdfb56b14b11bde15bcca2bb0cfbf
#
_entry.id   3e4fdfb56b14b11bde15bcca2bb0cfbf
#
_cell.length_a   1.000
_cell.length_b   1.000
_cell.length_c   1.000
_cell.angle_alpha   90.00
_cell.angle_beta   90.00
_cell.angle_gamma   90.00
#
_symmetry.space_group_name_H-M   'P 1'
#
loop_
_entity.id
_entity.type
_entity.pdbx_description
1 polymer ?
#
loop_
_entity_poly.entity_id
_entity_poly.type
_entity_poly.pdbx_seq_one_letter_code
_entity_poly.pdbx_strand_id
1 'polypeptide(L)'
;MMSVYREKTSIILLTVAITSSILFFYHNSVYAQAETEGASDAGSKLIGAGMAFGLAAAGSGIGLGFVGAAGLAAISDNPKMQSRVFIFVGMVESIAIYGIVMMFI
;
A
#
# COMPACT_ATOMS: atom_id res chain seq x y z
N MET A 1 -31.12 -15.60 7.62
CA MET A 1 -31.41 -14.18 7.28
C MET A 1 -30.26 -13.24 7.72
N MET A 2 -29.73 -13.35 8.94
CA MET A 2 -28.61 -12.52 9.44
C MET A 2 -27.27 -12.73 8.69
N SER A 3 -26.96 -13.91 8.18
CA SER A 3 -25.71 -14.18 7.45
C SER A 3 -25.64 -13.44 6.11
N VAL A 4 -26.73 -13.40 5.37
CA VAL A 4 -26.85 -12.69 4.08
C VAL A 4 -26.73 -11.17 4.25
N TYR A 5 -27.26 -10.63 5.35
CA TYR A 5 -27.13 -9.22 5.68
C TYR A 5 -25.68 -8.85 5.98
N ARG A 6 -24.99 -9.67 6.76
CA ARG A 6 -23.57 -9.46 7.13
C ARG A 6 -22.65 -9.54 5.92
N GLU A 7 -22.93 -10.44 5.00
CA GLU A 7 -22.16 -10.58 3.76
C GLU A 7 -22.33 -9.33 2.85
N LYS A 8 -23.57 -8.89 2.65
CA LYS A 8 -23.86 -7.68 1.88
C LYS A 8 -23.23 -6.43 2.49
N THR A 9 -23.28 -6.29 3.82
CA THR A 9 -22.66 -5.17 4.52
C THR A 9 -21.14 -5.16 4.36
N SER A 10 -20.50 -6.34 4.42
CA SER A 10 -19.06 -6.47 4.22
C SER A 10 -18.65 -6.09 2.78
N ILE A 11 -19.41 -6.50 1.78
CA ILE A 11 -19.17 -6.14 0.38
C ILE A 11 -19.30 -4.63 0.17
N ILE A 12 -20.34 -4.01 0.74
CA ILE A 12 -20.55 -2.55 0.66
C ILE A 12 -19.39 -1.80 1.32
N LEU A 13 -18.97 -2.21 2.52
CA LEU A 13 -17.84 -1.58 3.21
C LEU A 13 -16.54 -1.72 2.41
N LEU A 14 -16.31 -2.87 1.79
CA LEU A 14 -15.13 -3.14 0.99
C LEU A 14 -15.12 -2.30 -0.30
N THR A 15 -16.26 -2.17 -0.97
CA THR A 15 -16.39 -1.32 -2.16
C THR A 15 -16.22 0.16 -1.80
N VAL A 16 -16.79 0.63 -0.70
CA VAL A 16 -16.60 2.01 -0.24
C VAL A 16 -15.13 2.29 0.11
N ALA A 17 -14.46 1.36 0.77
CA ALA A 17 -13.04 1.50 1.10
C ALA A 17 -12.17 1.58 -0.17
N ILE A 18 -12.41 0.72 -1.15
CA ILE A 18 -11.68 0.70 -2.41
C ILE A 18 -11.93 1.98 -3.21
N THR A 19 -13.19 2.40 -3.36
CA THR A 19 -13.53 3.63 -4.09
C THR A 19 -12.98 4.87 -3.41
N SER A 20 -13.01 4.95 -2.09
CA SER A 20 -12.41 6.03 -1.32
C SER A 20 -10.90 6.11 -1.51
N SER A 21 -10.22 4.96 -1.51
CA SER A 21 -8.78 4.90 -1.76
C SER A 21 -8.43 5.35 -3.18
N ILE A 22 -9.16 4.91 -4.18
CA ILE A 22 -8.96 5.32 -5.58
C ILE A 22 -9.16 6.82 -5.73
N LEU A 23 -10.22 7.38 -5.16
CA LEU A 23 -10.50 8.82 -5.18
C LEU A 23 -9.40 9.61 -4.47
N PHE A 24 -8.91 9.13 -3.34
CA PHE A 24 -7.83 9.77 -2.60
C PHE A 24 -6.55 9.83 -3.44
N PHE A 25 -6.16 8.73 -4.08
CA PHE A 25 -4.99 8.70 -4.96
C PHE A 25 -5.18 9.58 -6.19
N TYR A 26 -6.38 9.58 -6.78
CA TYR A 26 -6.66 10.40 -7.96
C TYR A 26 -6.58 11.90 -7.63
N HIS A 27 -7.18 12.33 -6.52
CA HIS A 27 -7.08 13.71 -6.06
C HIS A 27 -5.64 14.15 -5.82
N ASN A 28 -4.86 13.35 -5.09
CA ASN A 28 -3.46 13.70 -4.82
C ASN A 28 -2.62 13.78 -6.10
N SER A 29 -2.86 12.92 -7.08
CA SER A 29 -2.13 12.95 -8.37
C SER A 29 -2.47 14.20 -9.18
N VAL A 30 -3.73 14.63 -9.20
CA VAL A 30 -4.17 15.83 -9.93
C VAL A 30 -3.59 17.10 -9.29
N TYR A 31 -3.61 17.21 -7.96
CA TYR A 31 -3.02 18.35 -7.28
C TYR A 31 -1.50 18.40 -7.45
N ALA A 32 -0.81 17.26 -7.38
CA ALA A 32 0.63 17.19 -7.60
C ALA A 32 1.03 17.66 -9.02
N GLN A 33 0.23 17.40 -10.04
CA GLN A 33 0.47 17.88 -11.41
C GLN A 33 0.20 19.39 -11.54
N ALA A 34 -0.84 19.90 -10.92
CA ALA A 34 -1.17 21.33 -10.97
C ALA A 34 -0.09 22.19 -10.30
N GLU A 35 0.53 21.71 -9.23
CA GLU A 35 1.65 22.39 -8.56
C GLU A 35 2.96 22.33 -9.37
N THR A 36 3.12 21.34 -10.25
CA THR A 36 4.36 21.16 -11.03
C THR A 36 4.48 22.16 -12.17
N GLU A 37 3.40 22.70 -12.69
CA GLU A 37 3.42 23.71 -13.76
C GLU A 37 4.03 25.06 -13.34
N GLY A 38 4.12 25.33 -12.03
CA GLY A 38 4.75 26.53 -11.47
C GLY A 38 5.92 26.30 -10.54
N ALA A 39 6.29 25.02 -10.32
CA ALA A 39 7.33 24.64 -9.36
C ALA A 39 8.73 24.82 -9.96
N SER A 40 9.68 25.32 -9.16
CA SER A 40 11.10 25.26 -9.50
C SER A 40 11.54 23.80 -9.68
N ASP A 41 12.63 23.57 -10.42
CA ASP A 41 13.22 22.22 -10.63
C ASP A 41 13.38 21.44 -9.31
N ALA A 42 13.72 22.10 -8.22
CA ALA A 42 13.85 21.51 -6.89
C ALA A 42 12.49 21.04 -6.32
N GLY A 43 11.43 21.82 -6.54
CA GLY A 43 10.07 21.46 -6.12
C GLY A 43 9.54 20.24 -6.85
N SER A 44 9.72 20.17 -8.16
CA SER A 44 9.31 19.03 -8.99
C SER A 44 10.00 17.72 -8.55
N LYS A 45 11.29 17.80 -8.23
CA LYS A 45 12.06 16.66 -7.73
C LYS A 45 11.56 16.16 -6.37
N LEU A 46 11.25 17.09 -5.46
CA LEU A 46 10.71 16.73 -4.14
C LEU A 46 9.34 16.06 -4.25
N ILE A 47 8.46 16.56 -5.12
CA ILE A 47 7.14 15.96 -5.38
C ILE A 47 7.33 14.56 -5.99
N GLY A 48 8.18 14.43 -7.00
CA GLY A 48 8.48 13.14 -7.63
C GLY A 48 9.04 12.11 -6.65
N ALA A 49 9.97 12.53 -5.79
CA ALA A 49 10.55 11.70 -4.75
C ALA A 49 9.48 11.25 -3.72
N GLY A 50 8.65 12.19 -3.28
CA GLY A 50 7.56 11.89 -2.34
C GLY A 50 6.53 10.93 -2.93
N MET A 51 6.18 11.08 -4.20
CA MET A 51 5.28 10.16 -4.91
C MET A 51 5.90 8.76 -5.07
N ALA A 52 7.16 8.68 -5.46
CA ALA A 52 7.85 7.40 -5.61
C ALA A 52 7.87 6.61 -4.30
N PHE A 53 8.25 7.26 -3.20
CA PHE A 53 8.22 6.65 -1.87
C PHE A 53 6.80 6.33 -1.41
N GLY A 54 5.85 7.25 -1.58
CA GLY A 54 4.47 7.06 -1.14
C GLY A 54 3.79 5.88 -1.84
N LEU A 55 3.98 5.72 -3.15
CA LEU A 55 3.43 4.59 -3.90
C LEU A 55 4.11 3.27 -3.53
N ALA A 56 5.41 3.27 -3.33
CA ALA A 56 6.15 2.08 -2.90
C ALA A 56 5.72 1.65 -1.48
N ALA A 57 5.60 2.60 -0.55
CA ALA A 57 5.14 2.33 0.81
C ALA A 57 3.69 1.84 0.85
N ALA A 58 2.80 2.41 0.04
CA ALA A 58 1.42 1.95 -0.08
C ALA A 58 1.35 0.52 -0.63
N GLY A 59 2.11 0.22 -1.69
CA GLY A 59 2.19 -1.13 -2.27
C GLY A 59 2.74 -2.15 -1.28
N SER A 60 3.81 -1.81 -0.58
CA SER A 60 4.39 -2.63 0.48
C SER A 60 3.39 -2.85 1.63
N GLY A 61 2.69 -1.80 2.08
CA GLY A 61 1.70 -1.91 3.14
C GLY A 61 0.54 -2.84 2.79
N ILE A 62 0.02 -2.75 1.57
CA ILE A 62 -1.03 -3.66 1.07
C ILE A 62 -0.49 -5.09 1.00
N GLY A 63 0.69 -5.29 0.42
CA GLY A 63 1.35 -6.59 0.33
C GLY A 63 1.61 -7.20 1.70
N LEU A 64 2.06 -6.40 2.66
CA LEU A 64 2.30 -6.83 4.04
C LEU A 64 1.00 -7.25 4.75
N GLY A 65 -0.11 -6.56 4.46
CA GLY A 65 -1.43 -6.96 4.96
C GLY A 65 -1.82 -8.37 4.52
N PHE A 66 -1.66 -8.69 3.24
CA PHE A 66 -1.96 -10.03 2.71
C PHE A 66 -0.99 -11.10 3.23
N VAL A 67 0.31 -10.83 3.17
CA VAL A 67 1.34 -11.76 3.63
C VAL A 67 1.25 -11.96 5.14
N GLY A 68 0.97 -10.91 5.89
CA GLY A 68 0.79 -10.98 7.35
C GLY A 68 -0.40 -11.84 7.74
N ALA A 69 -1.57 -11.61 7.13
CA ALA A 69 -2.76 -12.41 7.41
C ALA A 69 -2.56 -13.90 7.07
N ALA A 70 -2.06 -14.18 5.86
CA ALA A 70 -1.78 -15.55 5.42
C ALA A 70 -0.66 -16.20 6.24
N GLY A 71 0.37 -15.42 6.60
CA GLY A 71 1.50 -15.88 7.40
C GLY A 71 1.10 -16.25 8.82
N LEU A 72 0.28 -15.43 9.48
CA LEU A 72 -0.23 -15.73 10.81
C LEU A 72 -1.08 -17.00 10.81
N ALA A 73 -1.92 -17.20 9.81
CA ALA A 73 -2.68 -18.43 9.65
C ALA A 73 -1.75 -19.64 9.47
N ALA A 74 -0.74 -19.54 8.61
CA ALA A 74 0.22 -20.61 8.37
C ALA A 74 1.04 -20.97 9.63
N ILE A 75 1.44 -19.97 10.43
CA ILE A 75 2.17 -20.18 11.69
C ILE A 75 1.26 -20.83 12.73
N SER A 76 -0.02 -20.46 12.77
CA SER A 76 -1.00 -21.07 13.68
C SER A 76 -1.22 -22.55 13.39
N ASP A 77 -1.22 -22.93 12.10
CA ASP A 77 -1.32 -24.32 11.67
C ASP A 77 -0.02 -25.09 11.90
N ASN A 78 1.11 -24.47 11.61
CA ASN A 78 2.41 -25.08 11.74
C ASN A 78 3.47 -24.06 12.15
N PRO A 79 3.88 -24.05 13.44
CA PRO A 79 4.90 -23.10 13.94
C PRO A 79 6.24 -23.14 13.20
N LYS A 80 6.58 -24.25 12.52
CA LYS A 80 7.81 -24.37 11.72
C LYS A 80 7.79 -23.48 10.46
N MET A 81 6.62 -22.94 10.09
CA MET A 81 6.48 -22.02 8.97
C MET A 81 6.96 -20.59 9.28
N GLN A 82 7.21 -20.27 10.55
CA GLN A 82 7.57 -18.92 10.99
C GLN A 82 8.74 -18.33 10.19
N SER A 83 9.82 -19.05 10.02
CA SER A 83 10.99 -18.56 9.27
C SER A 83 10.68 -18.23 7.81
N ARG A 84 9.84 -19.03 7.16
CA ARG A 84 9.42 -18.81 5.77
C ARG A 84 8.53 -17.58 5.65
N VAL A 85 7.62 -17.39 6.60
CA VAL A 85 6.76 -16.21 6.65
C VAL A 85 7.58 -14.94 6.80
N PHE A 86 8.61 -14.93 7.67
CA PHE A 86 9.50 -13.76 7.81
C PHE A 86 10.27 -13.44 6.53
N ILE A 87 10.65 -14.45 5.72
CA ILE A 87 11.27 -14.22 4.42
C ILE A 87 10.30 -13.48 3.49
N PHE A 88 9.04 -13.90 3.41
CA PHE A 88 8.04 -13.22 2.59
C PHE A 88 7.75 -11.79 3.08
N VAL A 89 7.69 -11.59 4.39
CA VAL A 89 7.55 -10.25 4.98
C VAL A 89 8.72 -9.35 4.53
N GLY A 90 9.95 -9.81 4.66
CA GLY A 90 11.13 -9.06 4.23
C GLY A 90 11.16 -8.76 2.73
N MET A 91 10.67 -9.69 1.89
CA MET A 91 10.53 -9.44 0.45
C MET A 91 9.53 -8.33 0.15
N VAL A 92 8.42 -8.26 0.87
CA VAL A 92 7.42 -7.19 0.70
C VAL A 92 7.94 -5.86 1.23
N GLU A 93 8.64 -5.86 2.36
CA GLU A 93 9.25 -4.64 2.93
C GLU A 93 10.34 -4.05 2.01
N SER A 94 11.05 -4.88 1.25
CA SER A 94 12.07 -4.41 0.32
C SER A 94 11.55 -3.44 -0.73
N ILE A 95 10.26 -3.52 -1.09
CA ILE A 95 9.61 -2.58 -2.02
C ILE A 95 9.63 -1.16 -1.46
N ALA A 96 9.32 -0.99 -0.17
CA ALA A 96 9.38 0.32 0.48
C ALA A 96 10.82 0.84 0.55
N ILE A 97 11.80 -0.03 0.78
CA ILE A 97 13.23 0.32 0.79
C ILE A 97 13.67 0.84 -0.58
N TYR A 98 13.26 0.18 -1.67
CA TYR A 98 13.51 0.68 -3.03
C TYR A 98 12.86 2.05 -3.25
N GLY A 99 11.66 2.29 -2.72
CA GLY A 99 11.03 3.60 -2.76
C GLY A 99 11.86 4.69 -2.07
N ILE A 100 12.49 4.36 -0.92
CA ILE A 100 13.41 5.28 -0.23
C ILE A 100 14.63 5.57 -1.11
N VAL A 101 15.22 4.55 -1.72
CA VAL A 101 16.39 4.73 -2.60
C VAL A 101 16.05 5.66 -3.77
N MET A 102 14.88 5.48 -4.40
CA MET A 102 14.41 6.34 -5.48
C MET A 102 14.18 7.79 -5.06
N MET A 103 13.94 8.03 -3.78
CA MET A 103 13.78 9.37 -3.23
C MET A 103 15.10 10.18 -3.24
N PHE A 104 16.25 9.51 -3.22
CA PHE A 104 17.57 10.14 -3.17
C PHE A 104 18.31 10.18 -4.52
N ILE A 105 17.73 9.60 -5.58
CA ILE A 105 18.28 9.62 -6.94
C ILE A 105 17.63 10.72 -7.77
#